data_15a01138b12e835b449db621406a72f0
#
_entry.id   15a01138b12e835b449db621406a72f0
#
_cell.length_a   1.000
_cell.length_b   1.000
_cell.length_c   1.000
_cell.angle_alpha   90.00
_cell.angle_beta   90.00
_cell.angle_gamma   90.00
#
_symmetry.space_group_name_H-M   'P 1'
#
loop_
_entity.id
_entity.type
_entity.pdbx_description
1 polymer ?
#
loop_
_entity_poly.entity_id
_entity_poly.type
_entity_poly.pdbx_seq_one_letter_code
_entity_poly.pdbx_strand_id
1 'polypeptide(L)'
;MRVTTAFSKLLRLRGVWVKKVRFELDRVVVEVALRRKKLQCPKCSYSTWARKDTRPEDSVWRHLDLGVWRLEIHCRRRRLWCPVHGARTEAVPFARPGSEFTRDFECLVAWLASKVDKTTLKRMLRIDWDTVGRIVKRVCDEELDPDRLDGLFDIGIDEVSWKRQHKYLTLVVDHLRRQVVWGCEGAGAAAVDEFFAELDPATASTSPPSKPFCEPPAGRDAKQPPTPPEPAIMIPFGPCPTVPAGEGVPGAWLHHGLDLEPAMFARAGRLRAVSLDMGPGYAKSVRGHAPQAIVCVDPYHVVQLANQALDEVRRAYWNELRHASDQQAAKRFKDSRWCLLKAPENLTDQQTATLARIKAAGGEVWRAYTLKEAVRAIFEAGLSLEDVEALLKRLLSRLARSRLNPFVRLGKTIRRHRDGILAAIRLGINQGRTEALNNKVRLITRRAYGFHSAQAALALVLLTCGPITLHLPHELHALGIT
;
A
#
# COMPACT_ATOMS: atom_id res chain seq x y z
N MET A 1 41.91 -27.35 1.19
CA MET A 1 41.29 -26.10 1.71
C MET A 1 40.73 -26.40 3.10
N ARG A 2 40.97 -25.52 4.10
CA ARG A 2 40.41 -25.72 5.45
C ARG A 2 38.87 -25.53 5.43
N VAL A 3 38.12 -26.32 6.23
CA VAL A 3 36.68 -26.24 6.32
C VAL A 3 36.19 -24.81 6.63
N THR A 4 36.89 -24.12 7.55
CA THR A 4 36.56 -22.71 7.88
C THR A 4 36.70 -21.77 6.69
N THR A 5 37.72 -21.99 5.84
CA THR A 5 37.93 -21.20 4.61
C THR A 5 36.85 -21.49 3.58
N ALA A 6 36.41 -22.77 3.46
CA ALA A 6 35.34 -23.15 2.59
C ALA A 6 34.01 -22.46 3.01
N PHE A 7 33.65 -22.53 4.28
CA PHE A 7 32.46 -21.88 4.80
C PHE A 7 32.53 -20.36 4.74
N SER A 8 33.70 -19.74 4.95
CA SER A 8 33.85 -18.28 4.74
C SER A 8 33.56 -17.86 3.30
N LYS A 9 33.97 -18.69 2.32
CA LYS A 9 33.72 -18.42 0.90
C LYS A 9 32.27 -18.72 0.49
N LEU A 10 31.65 -19.77 1.05
CA LEU A 10 30.28 -20.18 0.74
C LEU A 10 29.26 -19.22 1.31
N LEU A 11 29.41 -18.87 2.60
CA LEU A 11 28.41 -18.07 3.31
C LEU A 11 28.51 -16.58 3.03
N ARG A 12 29.70 -16.08 2.69
CA ARG A 12 29.97 -14.65 2.45
C ARG A 12 29.35 -13.70 3.49
N LEU A 13 29.27 -14.15 4.76
CA LEU A 13 28.68 -13.35 5.82
C LEU A 13 29.49 -12.08 6.06
N ARG A 14 28.80 -10.94 6.04
CA ARG A 14 29.44 -9.62 6.23
C ARG A 14 30.12 -9.49 7.57
N GLY A 15 31.33 -8.96 7.55
CA GLY A 15 32.03 -8.46 8.71
C GLY A 15 32.37 -9.50 9.76
N VAL A 16 32.50 -10.79 9.40
CA VAL A 16 32.84 -11.87 10.33
C VAL A 16 34.01 -12.73 9.85
N TRP A 17 34.60 -13.44 10.80
CA TRP A 17 35.53 -14.54 10.58
C TRP A 17 34.87 -15.85 11.01
N VAL A 18 34.93 -16.89 10.19
CA VAL A 18 34.51 -18.25 10.59
C VAL A 18 35.63 -18.84 11.46
N LYS A 19 35.30 -19.15 12.72
CA LYS A 19 36.24 -19.74 13.69
C LYS A 19 36.22 -21.26 13.67
N LYS A 20 34.99 -21.83 13.68
CA LYS A 20 34.78 -23.27 13.78
C LYS A 20 33.50 -23.65 13.05
N VAL A 21 33.51 -24.86 12.54
CA VAL A 21 32.32 -25.50 11.94
C VAL A 21 32.11 -26.85 12.61
N ARG A 22 30.90 -27.11 13.06
CA ARG A 22 30.46 -28.40 13.62
C ARG A 22 29.31 -28.96 12.81
N PHE A 23 29.37 -30.22 12.56
CA PHE A 23 28.28 -30.97 11.93
C PHE A 23 27.58 -31.77 13.02
N GLU A 24 26.31 -31.50 13.25
CA GLU A 24 25.42 -32.19 14.17
C GLU A 24 24.41 -33.01 13.36
N LEU A 25 23.60 -33.84 14.01
CA LEU A 25 22.69 -34.76 13.32
C LEU A 25 21.67 -34.05 12.40
N ASP A 26 21.16 -32.88 12.84
CA ASP A 26 20.07 -32.17 12.18
C ASP A 26 20.47 -30.77 11.70
N ARG A 27 21.69 -30.31 12.04
CA ARG A 27 22.16 -28.95 11.76
C ARG A 27 23.66 -28.87 11.54
N VAL A 28 24.06 -27.80 10.89
CA VAL A 28 25.45 -27.34 10.80
C VAL A 28 25.60 -26.06 11.61
N VAL A 29 26.50 -26.05 12.57
CA VAL A 29 26.79 -24.91 13.42
C VAL A 29 28.07 -24.24 12.97
N VAL A 30 28.00 -22.95 12.65
CA VAL A 30 29.15 -22.13 12.24
C VAL A 30 29.41 -21.07 13.30
N GLU A 31 30.48 -21.23 14.05
CA GLU A 31 30.97 -20.22 15.01
C GLU A 31 31.70 -19.11 14.29
N VAL A 32 31.27 -17.87 14.52
CA VAL A 32 31.87 -16.69 13.91
C VAL A 32 32.34 -15.67 14.95
N ALA A 33 33.26 -14.81 14.56
CA ALA A 33 33.64 -13.62 15.31
C ALA A 33 33.54 -12.39 14.43
N LEU A 34 33.12 -11.27 15.04
CA LEU A 34 33.07 -9.99 14.36
C LEU A 34 34.49 -9.46 14.02
N ARG A 35 34.66 -9.02 12.78
CA ARG A 35 35.89 -8.34 12.34
C ARG A 35 36.01 -6.96 12.97
N ARG A 36 34.88 -6.27 13.16
CA ARG A 36 34.82 -4.91 13.68
C ARG A 36 35.22 -4.89 15.17
N LYS A 37 36.20 -4.08 15.51
CA LYS A 37 36.62 -3.87 16.89
C LYS A 37 35.74 -2.86 17.63
N LYS A 38 35.28 -1.79 16.95
CA LYS A 38 34.39 -0.77 17.48
C LYS A 38 32.97 -1.31 17.61
N LEU A 39 32.35 -1.22 18.79
CA LEU A 39 31.02 -1.69 19.08
C LEU A 39 29.99 -0.68 18.57
N GLN A 40 28.86 -1.14 18.07
CA GLN A 40 27.76 -0.28 17.58
C GLN A 40 26.47 -0.61 18.32
N CYS A 41 25.74 0.43 18.73
CA CYS A 41 24.41 0.29 19.29
C CYS A 41 23.45 -0.29 18.23
N PRO A 42 22.59 -1.27 18.58
CA PRO A 42 21.62 -1.82 17.63
C PRO A 42 20.42 -0.89 17.36
N LYS A 43 20.26 0.22 18.13
CA LYS A 43 19.10 1.10 18.05
C LYS A 43 19.40 2.50 17.50
N CYS A 44 20.69 2.88 17.41
CA CYS A 44 21.12 4.17 16.88
C CYS A 44 22.52 4.09 16.29
N SER A 45 23.01 5.19 15.70
CA SER A 45 24.34 5.31 15.10
C SER A 45 25.51 5.34 16.09
N TYR A 46 25.21 5.40 17.40
CA TYR A 46 26.27 5.44 18.42
C TYR A 46 27.20 4.25 18.35
N SER A 47 28.49 4.52 18.42
CA SER A 47 29.52 3.50 18.40
C SER A 47 30.70 3.85 19.34
N THR A 48 31.29 2.84 19.99
CA THR A 48 32.32 3.02 21.00
C THR A 48 33.38 1.90 20.97
N TRP A 49 34.57 2.19 21.43
CA TRP A 49 35.59 1.18 21.70
C TRP A 49 35.43 0.57 23.08
N ALA A 50 34.74 1.27 23.99
CA ALA A 50 34.57 0.82 25.36
C ALA A 50 33.57 -0.35 25.41
N ARG A 51 34.07 -1.49 25.89
CA ARG A 51 33.28 -2.69 26.14
C ARG A 51 32.83 -2.69 27.60
N LYS A 52 31.55 -2.83 27.85
CA LYS A 52 31.02 -3.04 29.21
C LYS A 52 31.38 -4.44 29.70
N ASP A 53 31.01 -5.46 28.94
CA ASP A 53 31.30 -6.89 29.21
C ASP A 53 31.08 -7.73 27.94
N THR A 54 31.19 -9.04 28.07
CA THR A 54 30.89 -10.02 27.00
C THR A 54 29.81 -10.95 27.50
N ARG A 55 28.82 -11.26 26.69
CA ARG A 55 27.78 -12.21 27.05
C ARG A 55 28.38 -13.59 27.39
N PRO A 56 27.86 -14.25 28.42
CA PRO A 56 28.32 -15.60 28.78
C PRO A 56 27.94 -16.64 27.71
N GLU A 57 26.81 -16.42 27.04
CA GLU A 57 26.28 -17.31 26.02
C GLU A 57 26.44 -16.73 24.62
N ASP A 58 26.58 -17.62 23.64
CA ASP A 58 26.57 -17.24 22.24
C ASP A 58 25.16 -16.82 21.80
N SER A 59 25.10 -15.83 20.94
CA SER A 59 23.87 -15.50 20.22
C SER A 59 23.81 -16.37 18.98
N VAL A 60 22.62 -16.87 18.70
CA VAL A 60 22.35 -17.82 17.62
C VAL A 60 21.42 -17.18 16.59
N TRP A 61 21.73 -17.38 15.33
CA TRP A 61 20.86 -17.00 14.21
C TRP A 61 20.74 -18.15 13.22
N ARG A 62 19.51 -18.40 12.78
CA ARG A 62 19.29 -19.31 11.67
C ARG A 62 19.66 -18.61 10.36
N HIS A 63 20.39 -19.33 9.51
CA HIS A 63 20.74 -18.93 8.15
C HIS A 63 19.98 -19.79 7.13
N LEU A 64 20.23 -19.57 5.84
CA LEU A 64 19.71 -20.40 4.75
C LEU A 64 20.19 -21.84 4.96
N ASP A 65 19.28 -22.79 4.76
CA ASP A 65 19.58 -24.20 4.95
C ASP A 65 20.65 -24.69 3.95
N LEU A 66 21.51 -25.56 4.40
CA LEU A 66 22.53 -26.21 3.57
C LEU A 66 22.06 -27.61 3.19
N GLY A 67 21.38 -27.71 2.04
CA GLY A 67 20.71 -28.97 1.66
C GLY A 67 19.59 -29.31 2.64
N VAL A 68 19.70 -30.47 3.30
CA VAL A 68 18.71 -30.92 4.28
C VAL A 68 18.94 -30.40 5.69
N TRP A 69 20.15 -29.91 5.98
CA TRP A 69 20.54 -29.44 7.31
C TRP A 69 20.18 -27.97 7.54
N ARG A 70 19.70 -27.70 8.74
CA ARG A 70 19.60 -26.31 9.22
C ARG A 70 21.00 -25.75 9.43
N LEU A 71 21.18 -24.48 9.05
CA LEU A 71 22.45 -23.77 9.28
C LEU A 71 22.25 -22.72 10.36
N GLU A 72 23.07 -22.81 11.41
CA GLU A 72 23.06 -21.87 12.54
C GLU A 72 24.38 -21.13 12.62
N ILE A 73 24.29 -19.83 12.80
CA ILE A 73 25.43 -18.94 13.01
C ILE A 73 25.49 -18.58 14.50
N HIS A 74 26.57 -18.99 15.16
CA HIS A 74 26.83 -18.72 16.57
C HIS A 74 27.89 -17.64 16.72
N CYS A 75 27.62 -16.62 17.53
CA CYS A 75 28.55 -15.53 17.76
C CYS A 75 28.56 -15.05 19.21
N ARG A 76 29.74 -15.01 19.83
CA ARG A 76 29.95 -14.40 21.13
C ARG A 76 29.95 -12.88 21.00
N ARG A 77 28.88 -12.21 21.52
CA ARG A 77 28.74 -10.77 21.41
C ARG A 77 29.16 -10.04 22.69
N ARG A 78 29.66 -8.80 22.49
CA ARG A 78 30.03 -7.89 23.57
C ARG A 78 28.88 -6.96 23.88
N ARG A 79 28.85 -6.40 25.09
CA ARG A 79 27.87 -5.34 25.46
C ARG A 79 28.61 -4.00 25.56
N LEU A 80 27.87 -2.96 25.21
CA LEU A 80 28.29 -1.56 25.28
C LEU A 80 27.30 -0.77 26.13
N TRP A 81 27.73 0.38 26.61
CA TRP A 81 26.86 1.38 27.20
C TRP A 81 26.55 2.46 26.14
N CYS A 82 25.28 2.62 25.77
CA CYS A 82 24.83 3.67 24.86
C CYS A 82 24.28 4.84 25.70
N PRO A 83 24.68 6.09 25.47
CA PRO A 83 24.17 7.24 26.22
C PRO A 83 22.65 7.37 26.17
N VAL A 84 22.04 7.05 25.00
CA VAL A 84 20.59 7.16 24.79
C VAL A 84 19.83 5.92 25.24
N HIS A 85 20.40 4.71 25.01
CA HIS A 85 19.67 3.46 25.19
C HIS A 85 20.17 2.60 26.37
N GLY A 86 21.19 3.06 27.12
CA GLY A 86 21.77 2.30 28.24
C GLY A 86 22.57 1.05 27.76
N ALA A 87 22.62 0.04 28.60
CA ALA A 87 23.36 -1.21 28.32
C ALA A 87 22.70 -1.96 27.14
N ARG A 88 23.44 -2.19 26.06
CA ARG A 88 22.98 -2.91 24.85
C ARG A 88 24.02 -3.93 24.40
N THR A 89 23.56 -5.02 23.81
CA THR A 89 24.41 -5.96 23.07
C THR A 89 24.71 -5.37 21.70
N GLU A 90 25.97 -5.43 21.26
CA GLU A 90 26.42 -4.87 19.98
C GLU A 90 25.59 -5.40 18.78
N ALA A 91 25.40 -4.54 17.80
CA ALA A 91 24.81 -4.93 16.51
C ALA A 91 25.73 -5.87 15.74
N VAL A 92 25.16 -6.78 14.99
CA VAL A 92 25.88 -7.63 14.03
C VAL A 92 25.53 -7.20 12.60
N PRO A 93 26.47 -7.27 11.64
CA PRO A 93 26.20 -6.78 10.29
C PRO A 93 25.34 -7.73 9.44
N PHE A 94 25.27 -9.00 9.80
CA PHE A 94 24.60 -10.06 9.04
C PHE A 94 23.16 -10.35 9.52
N ALA A 95 22.67 -9.66 10.54
CA ALA A 95 21.31 -9.84 11.04
C ALA A 95 20.69 -8.49 11.45
N ARG A 96 19.38 -8.38 11.31
CA ARG A 96 18.61 -7.22 11.76
C ARG A 96 18.51 -7.17 13.29
N PRO A 97 18.44 -5.98 13.90
CA PRO A 97 18.25 -5.86 15.35
C PRO A 97 17.01 -6.63 15.83
N GLY A 98 17.17 -7.44 16.88
CA GLY A 98 16.07 -8.24 17.44
C GLY A 98 15.67 -9.46 16.63
N SER A 99 16.37 -9.78 15.55
CA SER A 99 16.13 -10.98 14.77
C SER A 99 16.93 -12.19 15.28
N GLU A 100 16.32 -13.37 15.18
CA GLU A 100 16.95 -14.69 15.35
C GLU A 100 17.34 -15.30 14.00
N PHE A 101 17.29 -14.52 12.92
CA PHE A 101 17.58 -14.94 11.55
C PHE A 101 18.60 -14.01 10.92
N THR A 102 19.40 -14.54 10.00
CA THR A 102 20.27 -13.70 9.18
C THR A 102 19.46 -12.87 8.18
N ARG A 103 20.04 -11.78 7.68
CA ARG A 103 19.42 -10.93 6.64
C ARG A 103 19.04 -11.75 5.40
N ASP A 104 19.92 -12.62 4.95
CA ASP A 104 19.68 -13.47 3.78
C ASP A 104 18.47 -14.38 3.97
N PHE A 105 18.32 -14.98 5.15
CA PHE A 105 17.15 -15.79 5.47
C PHE A 105 15.88 -14.94 5.50
N GLU A 106 15.90 -13.77 6.13
CA GLU A 106 14.75 -12.88 6.19
C GLU A 106 14.35 -12.33 4.80
N CYS A 107 15.32 -11.97 3.95
CA CYS A 107 15.05 -11.53 2.57
C CYS A 107 14.40 -12.65 1.74
N LEU A 108 14.89 -13.89 1.86
CA LEU A 108 14.26 -15.04 1.21
C LEU A 108 12.82 -15.26 1.70
N VAL A 109 12.59 -15.21 3.03
CA VAL A 109 11.26 -15.37 3.62
C VAL A 109 10.32 -14.27 3.12
N ALA A 110 10.74 -13.02 3.12
CA ALA A 110 9.94 -11.87 2.67
C ALA A 110 9.60 -12.00 1.18
N TRP A 111 10.57 -12.35 0.34
CA TRP A 111 10.36 -12.57 -1.08
C TRP A 111 9.35 -13.71 -1.33
N LEU A 112 9.53 -14.85 -0.68
CA LEU A 112 8.59 -15.98 -0.79
C LEU A 112 7.20 -15.63 -0.27
N ALA A 113 7.08 -14.88 0.83
CA ALA A 113 5.79 -14.44 1.37
C ALA A 113 4.99 -13.60 0.36
N SER A 114 5.67 -12.88 -0.55
CA SER A 114 5.01 -12.15 -1.64
C SER A 114 4.54 -13.04 -2.80
N LYS A 115 5.03 -14.29 -2.91
CA LYS A 115 4.81 -15.18 -4.05
C LYS A 115 3.96 -16.40 -3.75
N VAL A 116 4.12 -17.01 -2.57
CA VAL A 116 3.47 -18.26 -2.21
C VAL A 116 2.55 -18.11 -1.00
N ASP A 117 1.70 -19.12 -0.78
CA ASP A 117 0.83 -19.16 0.40
C ASP A 117 1.60 -19.52 1.68
N LYS A 118 0.96 -19.22 2.80
CA LYS A 118 1.51 -19.42 4.14
C LYS A 118 1.91 -20.85 4.46
N THR A 119 1.07 -21.81 4.10
CA THR A 119 1.27 -23.21 4.43
C THR A 119 2.48 -23.76 3.69
N THR A 120 2.59 -23.43 2.42
CA THR A 120 3.75 -23.75 1.58
C THR A 120 5.03 -23.17 2.18
N LEU A 121 5.02 -21.90 2.57
CA LEU A 121 6.18 -21.22 3.14
C LEU A 121 6.58 -21.83 4.49
N LYS A 122 5.62 -22.08 5.39
CA LYS A 122 5.86 -22.76 6.68
C LYS A 122 6.52 -24.11 6.48
N ARG A 123 5.97 -24.92 5.57
CA ARG A 123 6.48 -26.27 5.27
C ARG A 123 7.89 -26.22 4.65
N MET A 124 8.09 -25.34 3.70
CA MET A 124 9.34 -25.21 2.95
C MET A 124 10.49 -24.71 3.84
N LEU A 125 10.25 -23.70 4.65
CA LEU A 125 11.29 -23.06 5.48
C LEU A 125 11.30 -23.55 6.93
N ARG A 126 10.37 -24.41 7.33
CA ARG A 126 10.29 -24.99 8.69
C ARG A 126 10.27 -23.92 9.79
N ILE A 127 9.46 -22.85 9.60
CA ILE A 127 9.24 -21.76 10.55
C ILE A 127 7.76 -21.57 10.80
N ASP A 128 7.43 -21.00 11.98
CA ASP A 128 6.03 -20.73 12.32
C ASP A 128 5.50 -19.53 11.59
N TRP A 129 4.19 -19.51 11.46
CA TRP A 129 3.48 -18.47 10.75
C TRP A 129 3.65 -17.08 11.38
N ASP A 130 3.62 -16.98 12.71
CA ASP A 130 3.86 -15.70 13.41
C ASP A 130 5.28 -15.18 13.17
N THR A 131 6.24 -16.08 13.03
CA THR A 131 7.61 -15.75 12.67
C THR A 131 7.70 -15.16 11.27
N VAL A 132 6.96 -15.72 10.28
CA VAL A 132 6.88 -15.12 8.93
C VAL A 132 6.36 -13.69 8.99
N GLY A 133 5.27 -13.44 9.72
CA GLY A 133 4.71 -12.10 9.86
C GLY A 133 5.69 -11.11 10.49
N ARG A 134 6.43 -11.53 11.53
CA ARG A 134 7.47 -10.71 12.17
C ARG A 134 8.65 -10.41 11.23
N ILE A 135 9.07 -11.39 10.44
CA ILE A 135 10.12 -11.21 9.44
C ILE A 135 9.68 -10.21 8.36
N VAL A 136 8.51 -10.44 7.76
CA VAL A 136 7.94 -9.56 6.73
C VAL A 136 7.86 -8.12 7.23
N LYS A 137 7.39 -7.92 8.48
CA LYS A 137 7.35 -6.58 9.07
C LYS A 137 8.74 -5.95 9.20
N ARG A 138 9.72 -6.67 9.74
CA ARG A 138 11.09 -6.12 9.90
C ARG A 138 11.75 -5.78 8.57
N VAL A 139 11.56 -6.64 7.56
CA VAL A 139 12.09 -6.38 6.22
C VAL A 139 11.40 -5.17 5.60
N CYS A 140 10.07 -5.09 5.72
CA CYS A 140 9.30 -3.95 5.23
C CYS A 140 9.74 -2.64 5.91
N ASP A 141 9.88 -2.62 7.24
CA ASP A 141 10.27 -1.44 8.02
C ASP A 141 11.68 -0.92 7.64
N GLU A 142 12.59 -1.81 7.21
CA GLU A 142 13.95 -1.44 6.82
C GLU A 142 14.07 -1.04 5.34
N GLU A 143 13.37 -1.74 4.45
CA GLU A 143 13.49 -1.58 3.00
C GLU A 143 12.47 -0.56 2.43
N LEU A 144 11.52 -0.11 3.25
CA LEU A 144 10.55 0.91 2.83
C LEU A 144 11.28 2.24 2.65
N ASP A 145 11.18 2.78 1.44
CA ASP A 145 11.78 4.06 1.09
C ASP A 145 11.27 5.18 2.02
N PRO A 146 12.14 5.85 2.79
CA PRO A 146 11.74 6.95 3.66
C PRO A 146 11.17 8.14 2.86
N ASP A 147 11.63 8.32 1.61
CA ASP A 147 11.22 9.42 0.74
C ASP A 147 10.04 9.05 -0.18
N ARG A 148 9.37 7.92 0.10
CA ARG A 148 8.23 7.42 -0.69
C ARG A 148 7.06 8.39 -0.84
N LEU A 149 6.93 9.32 0.09
CA LEU A 149 5.90 10.37 0.07
C LEU A 149 6.33 11.64 -0.68
N ASP A 150 7.57 11.69 -1.14
CA ASP A 150 8.08 12.83 -1.92
C ASP A 150 7.58 12.78 -3.35
N GLY A 151 7.24 13.95 -3.89
CA GLY A 151 6.82 14.09 -5.28
C GLY A 151 5.47 13.43 -5.59
N LEU A 152 4.57 13.34 -4.62
CA LEU A 152 3.18 12.94 -4.85
C LEU A 152 2.40 14.09 -5.51
N PHE A 153 1.70 13.78 -6.61
CA PHE A 153 0.85 14.71 -7.35
C PHE A 153 -0.59 14.22 -7.46
N ASP A 154 -0.77 13.01 -7.92
CA ASP A 154 -2.08 12.36 -8.10
C ASP A 154 -2.12 11.12 -7.23
N ILE A 155 -2.97 11.11 -6.24
CA ILE A 155 -3.10 9.99 -5.32
C ILE A 155 -4.52 9.41 -5.33
N GLY A 156 -4.61 8.13 -4.99
CA GLY A 156 -5.86 7.44 -4.73
C GLY A 156 -5.93 7.00 -3.28
N ILE A 157 -7.08 7.16 -2.64
CA ILE A 157 -7.33 6.66 -1.29
C ILE A 157 -8.45 5.63 -1.37
N ASP A 158 -8.20 4.41 -0.90
CA ASP A 158 -9.17 3.32 -0.94
C ASP A 158 -9.12 2.47 0.33
N GLU A 159 -10.21 1.75 0.59
CA GLU A 159 -10.34 0.85 1.73
C GLU A 159 -10.31 -0.61 1.28
N VAL A 160 -9.49 -1.39 1.94
CA VAL A 160 -9.44 -2.84 1.72
C VAL A 160 -9.73 -3.60 3.01
N SER A 161 -10.73 -4.46 2.97
CA SER A 161 -10.99 -5.35 4.11
C SER A 161 -9.88 -6.41 4.22
N TRP A 162 -9.21 -6.45 5.37
CA TRP A 162 -8.14 -7.43 5.64
C TRP A 162 -8.61 -8.58 6.53
N LYS A 163 -9.75 -8.41 7.22
CA LYS A 163 -10.36 -9.44 8.08
C LYS A 163 -11.89 -9.29 8.04
N ARG A 164 -12.60 -10.39 8.30
CA ARG A 164 -14.05 -10.38 8.48
C ARG A 164 -14.44 -9.43 9.65
N GLN A 165 -15.72 -9.03 9.71
CA GLN A 165 -16.26 -8.12 10.74
C GLN A 165 -15.74 -6.67 10.63
N HIS A 166 -15.78 -6.09 9.41
CA HIS A 166 -15.53 -4.66 9.16
C HIS A 166 -14.17 -4.14 9.63
N LYS A 167 -13.12 -4.97 9.49
CA LYS A 167 -11.73 -4.52 9.71
C LYS A 167 -11.10 -4.13 8.38
N TYR A 168 -10.74 -2.85 8.28
CA TYR A 168 -10.24 -2.25 7.05
C TYR A 168 -8.81 -1.74 7.22
N LEU A 169 -8.10 -1.69 6.10
CA LEU A 169 -6.91 -0.88 5.90
C LEU A 169 -7.30 0.26 4.97
N THR A 170 -6.95 1.48 5.32
CA THR A 170 -6.92 2.60 4.39
C THR A 170 -5.56 2.62 3.71
N LEU A 171 -5.55 2.65 2.39
CA LEU A 171 -4.34 2.63 1.56
C LEU A 171 -4.28 3.90 0.72
N VAL A 172 -3.10 4.49 0.62
CA VAL A 172 -2.82 5.59 -0.30
C VAL A 172 -1.94 5.07 -1.43
N VAL A 173 -2.40 5.31 -2.65
CA VAL A 173 -1.79 4.87 -3.89
C VAL A 173 -1.27 6.08 -4.67
N ASP A 174 -0.04 6.04 -5.12
CA ASP A 174 0.46 6.96 -6.13
C ASP A 174 0.02 6.49 -7.52
N HIS A 175 -0.82 7.28 -8.18
CA HIS A 175 -1.33 6.96 -9.53
C HIS A 175 -0.24 6.98 -10.59
N LEU A 176 0.78 7.82 -10.44
CA LEU A 176 1.87 7.95 -11.39
C LEU A 176 2.82 6.74 -11.30
N ARG A 177 3.30 6.44 -10.08
CA ARG A 177 4.22 5.33 -9.81
C ARG A 177 3.51 3.98 -9.77
N ARG A 178 2.19 3.95 -9.62
CA ARG A 178 1.33 2.74 -9.49
C ARG A 178 1.72 1.87 -8.29
N GLN A 179 1.95 2.49 -7.16
CA GLN A 179 2.42 1.85 -5.93
C GLN A 179 1.59 2.29 -4.74
N VAL A 180 1.44 1.41 -3.76
CA VAL A 180 0.94 1.77 -2.44
C VAL A 180 2.05 2.47 -1.69
N VAL A 181 1.89 3.75 -1.40
CA VAL A 181 2.94 4.56 -0.74
C VAL A 181 2.71 4.68 0.76
N TRP A 182 1.47 4.46 1.22
CA TRP A 182 1.12 4.57 2.64
C TRP A 182 -0.12 3.73 2.97
N GLY A 183 -0.31 3.43 4.26
CA GLY A 183 -1.53 2.81 4.76
C GLY A 183 -1.56 2.72 6.28
N CYS A 184 -2.78 2.66 6.83
CA CYS A 184 -3.01 2.43 8.26
C CYS A 184 -4.18 1.49 8.50
N GLU A 185 -4.35 1.03 9.74
CA GLU A 185 -5.54 0.32 10.18
C GLU A 185 -6.66 1.32 10.47
N GLY A 186 -7.82 1.08 9.88
CA GLY A 186 -9.00 1.91 10.08
C GLY A 186 -9.65 2.30 8.77
N ALA A 187 -10.69 3.12 8.89
CA ALA A 187 -11.47 3.64 7.79
C ALA A 187 -11.96 5.05 8.15
N GLY A 188 -12.26 5.86 7.15
CA GLY A 188 -12.87 7.18 7.35
C GLY A 188 -11.87 8.33 7.49
N ALA A 189 -12.36 9.50 7.91
CA ALA A 189 -11.59 10.74 7.93
C ALA A 189 -10.32 10.65 8.79
N ALA A 190 -10.37 10.00 9.96
CA ALA A 190 -9.24 9.89 10.87
C ALA A 190 -8.02 9.19 10.24
N ALA A 191 -8.24 8.17 9.40
CA ALA A 191 -7.17 7.50 8.67
C ALA A 191 -6.52 8.42 7.62
N VAL A 192 -7.30 9.28 6.98
CA VAL A 192 -6.80 10.28 6.03
C VAL A 192 -6.04 11.39 6.74
N ASP A 193 -6.52 11.83 7.92
CA ASP A 193 -5.82 12.82 8.75
C ASP A 193 -4.46 12.30 9.21
N GLU A 194 -4.35 10.98 9.54
CA GLU A 194 -3.08 10.33 9.88
C GLU A 194 -2.10 10.33 8.69
N PHE A 195 -2.59 10.09 7.48
CA PHE A 195 -1.77 10.21 6.26
C PHE A 195 -1.20 11.61 6.07
N PHE A 196 -2.04 12.64 6.19
CA PHE A 196 -1.60 14.03 6.02
C PHE A 196 -0.65 14.47 7.14
N ALA A 197 -0.82 13.97 8.36
CA ALA A 197 0.12 14.21 9.46
C ALA A 197 1.51 13.60 9.19
N GLU A 198 1.59 12.43 8.53
CA GLU A 198 2.89 11.85 8.10
C GLU A 198 3.44 12.55 6.84
N LEU A 199 2.57 12.99 5.93
CA LEU A 199 2.97 13.71 4.73
C LEU A 199 3.65 15.03 5.07
N ASP A 200 3.06 15.82 6.00
CA ASP A 200 3.56 17.13 6.45
C ASP A 200 3.69 17.20 7.98
N PRO A 201 4.73 16.59 8.56
CA PRO A 201 4.89 16.55 10.01
C PRO A 201 5.01 17.91 10.68
N ALA A 202 5.40 18.96 9.96
CA ALA A 202 5.49 20.34 10.48
C ALA A 202 4.12 20.99 10.70
N THR A 203 3.06 20.54 10.04
CA THR A 203 1.69 21.06 10.20
C THR A 203 0.89 20.34 11.28
N ALA A 204 1.37 19.20 11.76
CA ALA A 204 0.70 18.38 12.76
C ALA A 204 0.77 18.96 14.21
N SER A 205 1.49 20.07 14.44
CA SER A 205 1.74 20.61 15.78
C SER A 205 0.58 21.41 16.40
N THR A 206 -0.61 21.45 15.77
CA THR A 206 -1.78 22.17 16.30
C THR A 206 -2.87 21.30 16.91
N SER A 207 -2.66 19.98 17.03
CA SER A 207 -3.58 19.09 17.76
C SER A 207 -2.81 18.31 18.83
N PRO A 208 -3.26 18.25 20.10
CA PRO A 208 -2.52 17.58 21.16
C PRO A 208 -2.50 16.07 20.95
N PRO A 209 -1.34 15.40 21.10
CA PRO A 209 -1.26 13.96 21.01
C PRO A 209 -1.95 13.30 22.21
N SER A 210 -2.87 12.41 21.95
CA SER A 210 -3.45 11.54 22.96
C SER A 210 -2.46 10.45 23.35
N LYS A 211 -1.86 10.64 24.54
CA LYS A 211 -1.03 9.79 25.40
C LYS A 211 0.49 10.04 25.38
N PRO A 212 1.05 10.20 26.55
CA PRO A 212 2.44 10.59 26.71
C PRO A 212 3.40 9.42 26.55
N PHE A 213 4.39 9.62 25.72
CA PHE A 213 5.64 8.87 25.78
C PHE A 213 6.47 9.47 26.92
N CYS A 214 6.97 8.63 27.82
CA CYS A 214 7.67 8.99 29.04
C CYS A 214 8.69 10.12 28.87
N GLU A 215 8.55 11.17 29.69
CA GLU A 215 9.58 12.19 29.89
C GLU A 215 10.82 11.62 30.53
N PRO A 216 12.04 12.00 30.11
CA PRO A 216 13.26 11.74 30.85
C PRO A 216 13.42 12.77 31.98
N PRO A 217 14.01 12.41 33.14
CA PRO A 217 14.21 13.32 34.26
C PRO A 217 15.18 14.45 33.96
N ALA A 218 14.83 15.65 34.37
CA ALA A 218 15.64 16.84 34.30
C ALA A 218 16.95 16.70 35.13
N GLY A 219 18.07 17.00 34.52
CA GLY A 219 19.37 16.97 35.23
C GLY A 219 20.53 17.58 34.47
N ARG A 220 20.80 18.84 34.78
CA ARG A 220 22.10 19.55 34.82
C ARG A 220 22.94 19.73 33.55
N ASP A 221 23.12 21.02 33.22
CA ASP A 221 24.25 21.69 32.58
C ASP A 221 24.88 21.03 31.35
N ALA A 222 24.46 21.48 30.17
CA ALA A 222 25.18 21.26 28.93
C ALA A 222 25.69 22.60 28.35
N LYS A 223 27.00 22.69 28.19
CA LYS A 223 27.73 23.72 27.48
C LYS A 223 27.26 23.80 26.03
N GLN A 224 27.16 25.03 25.51
CA GLN A 224 26.81 25.36 24.13
C GLN A 224 27.65 24.61 23.09
N PRO A 225 27.04 24.11 22.01
CA PRO A 225 27.75 23.56 20.88
C PRO A 225 28.31 24.67 19.96
N PRO A 226 29.41 24.39 19.22
CA PRO A 226 30.02 25.33 18.31
C PRO A 226 29.19 25.60 17.07
N THR A 227 29.29 26.83 16.56
CA THR A 227 28.68 27.37 15.33
C THR A 227 28.99 26.52 14.10
N PRO A 228 28.00 26.33 13.19
CA PRO A 228 28.24 25.64 11.92
C PRO A 228 29.01 26.52 10.91
N PRO A 229 29.79 25.91 9.99
CA PRO A 229 30.51 26.63 8.96
C PRO A 229 29.57 27.16 7.85
N GLU A 230 30.00 28.26 7.22
CA GLU A 230 29.32 28.97 6.14
C GLU A 230 29.06 28.10 4.90
N PRO A 231 27.99 28.40 4.11
CA PRO A 231 27.61 27.59 2.96
C PRO A 231 28.55 27.83 1.75
N ALA A 232 28.94 26.74 1.12
CA ALA A 232 29.75 26.74 -0.09
C ALA A 232 28.96 27.25 -1.32
N ILE A 233 29.69 27.96 -2.16
CA ILE A 233 29.31 28.66 -3.36
C ILE A 233 28.62 27.74 -4.39
N MET A 234 27.43 28.13 -4.86
CA MET A 234 26.74 27.51 -5.98
C MET A 234 27.44 27.76 -7.31
N ILE A 235 27.70 26.69 -8.07
CA ILE A 235 28.13 26.76 -9.47
C ILE A 235 26.88 26.83 -10.36
N PRO A 236 26.76 27.72 -11.34
CA PRO A 236 25.59 27.85 -12.17
C PRO A 236 25.56 26.76 -13.26
N PHE A 237 24.42 26.09 -13.39
CA PHE A 237 24.11 25.20 -14.50
C PHE A 237 23.84 26.01 -15.77
N GLY A 238 24.43 25.59 -16.88
CA GLY A 238 24.24 26.16 -18.20
C GLY A 238 22.83 25.89 -18.79
N PRO A 239 22.47 26.59 -19.89
CA PRO A 239 21.10 26.65 -20.37
C PRO A 239 20.64 25.35 -21.06
N CYS A 240 19.40 24.95 -20.76
CA CYS A 240 18.66 23.90 -21.42
C CYS A 240 18.21 24.33 -22.83
N PRO A 241 18.21 23.45 -23.84
CA PRO A 241 17.86 23.80 -25.21
C PRO A 241 16.38 24.17 -25.39
N THR A 242 16.15 25.21 -26.17
CA THR A 242 14.87 25.81 -26.51
C THR A 242 13.98 24.86 -27.34
N VAL A 243 12.71 24.74 -26.91
CA VAL A 243 11.61 24.20 -27.72
C VAL A 243 10.91 25.36 -28.41
N PRO A 244 10.53 25.27 -29.70
CA PRO A 244 9.96 26.40 -30.44
C PRO A 244 8.54 26.75 -29.99
N ALA A 245 8.26 28.04 -30.01
CA ALA A 245 6.99 28.64 -29.67
C ALA A 245 5.92 28.34 -30.74
N GLY A 246 4.75 27.89 -30.29
CA GLY A 246 3.51 27.81 -31.04
C GLY A 246 2.35 28.32 -30.19
N GLU A 247 1.89 29.47 -30.61
CA GLU A 247 0.58 30.12 -30.44
C GLU A 247 -0.23 30.02 -29.13
N GLY A 248 -0.45 31.14 -28.64
CA GLY A 248 -1.42 31.85 -27.83
C GLY A 248 -2.51 31.09 -27.05
N VAL A 249 -2.44 31.21 -25.73
CA VAL A 249 -3.61 31.08 -24.86
C VAL A 249 -3.80 32.43 -24.13
N PRO A 250 -4.95 33.14 -24.28
CA PRO A 250 -5.25 34.31 -23.49
C PRO A 250 -5.93 33.92 -22.17
N GLY A 251 -5.48 34.47 -21.08
CA GLY A 251 -6.15 34.28 -19.81
C GLY A 251 -5.31 34.75 -18.63
N ALA A 252 -5.20 36.11 -18.49
CA ALA A 252 -4.69 36.72 -17.27
C ALA A 252 -5.56 36.34 -16.07
N TRP A 253 -4.96 35.66 -15.09
CA TRP A 253 -5.52 35.56 -13.75
C TRP A 253 -4.82 36.62 -12.87
N LEU A 254 -5.60 37.61 -12.48
CA LEU A 254 -5.22 38.66 -11.56
C LEU A 254 -4.79 38.03 -10.20
N HIS A 255 -3.59 38.40 -9.76
CA HIS A 255 -3.09 38.18 -8.42
C HIS A 255 -3.91 39.01 -7.43
N HIS A 256 -4.79 38.39 -6.67
CA HIS A 256 -5.16 38.91 -5.36
C HIS A 256 -4.18 38.30 -4.35
N GLY A 257 -3.41 39.19 -3.70
CA GLY A 257 -2.47 38.85 -2.65
C GLY A 257 -3.21 38.18 -1.48
N LEU A 258 -2.98 36.89 -1.35
CA LEU A 258 -3.20 36.10 -0.14
C LEU A 258 -1.82 35.60 0.26
N ASP A 259 -1.47 35.80 1.53
CA ASP A 259 -0.25 35.29 2.14
C ASP A 259 -0.22 33.75 2.07
N LEU A 260 0.32 33.21 0.97
CA LEU A 260 0.38 31.75 0.67
C LEU A 260 1.77 31.17 0.95
N GLU A 261 2.67 31.87 1.62
CA GLU A 261 4.08 31.49 1.74
C GLU A 261 4.38 30.18 2.52
N PRO A 262 3.69 29.75 3.59
CA PRO A 262 3.98 28.48 4.24
C PRO A 262 3.40 27.25 3.52
N ALA A 263 2.25 27.38 2.84
CA ALA A 263 1.55 26.27 2.21
C ALA A 263 2.23 25.76 0.92
N MET A 264 3.00 26.60 0.23
CA MET A 264 3.69 26.23 -1.01
C MET A 264 4.85 25.26 -0.83
N PHE A 265 5.37 25.11 0.39
CA PHE A 265 6.45 24.18 0.72
C PHE A 265 5.93 22.87 1.33
N ALA A 266 4.70 22.81 1.79
CA ALA A 266 4.08 21.59 2.30
C ALA A 266 3.88 20.57 1.15
N ARG A 267 4.20 19.29 1.41
CA ARG A 267 4.00 18.20 0.42
C ARG A 267 2.54 18.09 0.02
N ALA A 268 1.59 18.28 0.94
CA ALA A 268 0.17 18.32 0.66
C ALA A 268 -0.21 19.43 -0.35
N GLY A 269 0.48 20.57 -0.31
CA GLY A 269 0.30 21.68 -1.24
C GLY A 269 0.64 21.34 -2.70
N ARG A 270 1.40 20.28 -2.95
CA ARG A 270 1.78 19.80 -4.29
C ARG A 270 0.76 18.82 -4.89
N LEU A 271 -0.19 18.32 -4.10
CA LEU A 271 -1.21 17.42 -4.60
C LEU A 271 -2.12 18.12 -5.60
N ARG A 272 -2.17 17.61 -6.82
CA ARG A 272 -3.03 18.10 -7.91
C ARG A 272 -4.40 17.46 -7.84
N ALA A 273 -4.47 16.16 -7.64
CA ALA A 273 -5.71 15.41 -7.60
C ALA A 273 -5.70 14.28 -6.56
N VAL A 274 -6.86 14.07 -5.94
CA VAL A 274 -7.09 12.97 -5.00
C VAL A 274 -8.32 12.18 -5.44
N SER A 275 -8.15 10.94 -5.85
CA SER A 275 -9.27 10.06 -6.16
C SER A 275 -9.76 9.33 -4.92
N LEU A 276 -11.07 9.36 -4.71
CA LEU A 276 -11.73 8.85 -3.53
C LEU A 276 -12.94 7.98 -3.90
N ASP A 277 -13.32 7.11 -2.99
CA ASP A 277 -14.68 6.58 -2.96
C ASP A 277 -15.68 7.71 -2.61
N MET A 278 -16.95 7.51 -2.93
CA MET A 278 -18.05 8.47 -2.69
C MET A 278 -18.39 8.64 -1.19
N GLY A 279 -17.55 8.18 -0.29
CA GLY A 279 -17.70 8.36 1.16
C GLY A 279 -17.54 9.82 1.59
N PRO A 280 -18.46 10.37 2.42
CA PRO A 280 -18.44 11.79 2.79
C PRO A 280 -17.23 12.17 3.68
N GLY A 281 -16.68 11.24 4.44
CA GLY A 281 -15.61 11.51 5.41
C GLY A 281 -14.28 11.88 4.76
N TYR A 282 -13.87 11.16 3.74
CA TYR A 282 -12.61 11.38 3.04
C TYR A 282 -12.51 12.74 2.36
N ALA A 283 -13.56 13.10 1.60
CA ALA A 283 -13.58 14.38 0.88
C ALA A 283 -13.49 15.59 1.82
N LYS A 284 -14.03 15.49 3.05
CA LYS A 284 -13.93 16.55 4.06
C LYS A 284 -12.49 16.70 4.54
N SER A 285 -11.84 15.61 4.89
CA SER A 285 -10.46 15.60 5.35
C SER A 285 -9.51 16.12 4.27
N VAL A 286 -9.62 15.63 3.03
CA VAL A 286 -8.81 16.08 1.89
C VAL A 286 -8.95 17.59 1.68
N ARG A 287 -10.17 18.14 1.69
CA ARG A 287 -10.37 19.59 1.55
C ARG A 287 -9.78 20.41 2.69
N GLY A 288 -9.68 19.82 3.89
CA GLY A 288 -9.06 20.48 5.04
C GLY A 288 -7.54 20.56 4.93
N HIS A 289 -6.90 19.51 4.43
CA HIS A 289 -5.44 19.40 4.36
C HIS A 289 -4.84 19.82 3.00
N ALA A 290 -5.57 19.62 1.91
CA ALA A 290 -5.14 19.94 0.55
C ALA A 290 -6.27 20.63 -0.23
N PRO A 291 -6.64 21.88 0.14
CA PRO A 291 -7.78 22.59 -0.46
C PRO A 291 -7.64 22.85 -1.96
N GLN A 292 -6.40 22.94 -2.47
CA GLN A 292 -6.08 23.10 -3.89
C GLN A 292 -6.29 21.82 -4.70
N ALA A 293 -6.27 20.65 -4.05
CA ALA A 293 -6.35 19.37 -4.74
C ALA A 293 -7.76 19.12 -5.30
N ILE A 294 -7.82 18.70 -6.54
CA ILE A 294 -9.08 18.33 -7.19
C ILE A 294 -9.54 16.98 -6.66
N VAL A 295 -10.69 16.97 -5.98
CA VAL A 295 -11.29 15.70 -5.52
C VAL A 295 -11.96 15.00 -6.68
N CYS A 296 -11.41 13.87 -7.07
CA CYS A 296 -11.93 13.00 -8.12
C CYS A 296 -12.74 11.86 -7.51
N VAL A 297 -13.87 11.53 -8.16
CA VAL A 297 -14.63 10.33 -7.80
C VAL A 297 -14.21 9.20 -8.72
N ASP A 298 -13.85 8.10 -8.09
CA ASP A 298 -13.48 6.90 -8.81
C ASP A 298 -14.64 6.34 -9.65
N PRO A 299 -14.54 6.33 -11.01
CA PRO A 299 -15.57 5.79 -11.93
C PRO A 299 -16.04 4.37 -11.61
N TYR A 300 -15.16 3.50 -11.10
CA TYR A 300 -15.53 2.13 -10.71
C TYR A 300 -16.60 2.11 -9.63
N HIS A 301 -16.48 2.90 -8.62
CA HIS A 301 -17.49 2.96 -7.57
C HIS A 301 -18.84 3.41 -8.13
N VAL A 302 -18.86 4.28 -9.15
CA VAL A 302 -20.10 4.68 -9.83
C VAL A 302 -20.72 3.48 -10.57
N VAL A 303 -19.91 2.73 -11.33
CA VAL A 303 -20.36 1.51 -12.03
C VAL A 303 -20.77 0.42 -11.03
N GLN A 304 -20.05 0.27 -9.93
CA GLN A 304 -20.39 -0.68 -8.86
C GLN A 304 -21.76 -0.36 -8.23
N LEU A 305 -22.07 0.91 -7.97
CA LEU A 305 -23.40 1.32 -7.48
C LEU A 305 -24.50 1.02 -8.49
N ALA A 306 -24.23 1.18 -9.80
CA ALA A 306 -25.18 0.80 -10.83
C ALA A 306 -25.45 -0.72 -10.85
N ASN A 307 -24.39 -1.54 -10.65
CA ASN A 307 -24.52 -2.99 -10.51
C ASN A 307 -25.32 -3.37 -9.25
N GLN A 308 -25.12 -2.68 -8.13
CA GLN A 308 -25.88 -2.90 -6.90
C GLN A 308 -27.37 -2.54 -7.11
N ALA A 309 -27.66 -1.40 -7.73
CA ALA A 309 -29.03 -0.99 -8.04
C ALA A 309 -29.74 -2.00 -8.96
N LEU A 310 -29.03 -2.53 -9.97
CA LEU A 310 -29.56 -3.59 -10.83
C LEU A 310 -29.82 -4.89 -10.04
N ASP A 311 -28.90 -5.30 -9.17
CA ASP A 311 -29.07 -6.52 -8.36
C ASP A 311 -30.21 -6.40 -7.35
N GLU A 312 -30.49 -5.20 -6.83
CA GLU A 312 -31.66 -4.93 -6.00
C GLU A 312 -32.97 -5.16 -6.81
N VAL A 313 -33.08 -4.59 -8.02
CA VAL A 313 -34.24 -4.79 -8.91
C VAL A 313 -34.39 -6.27 -9.28
N ARG A 314 -33.28 -6.93 -9.64
CA ARG A 314 -33.27 -8.36 -9.95
C ARG A 314 -33.79 -9.21 -8.79
N ARG A 315 -33.35 -8.92 -7.56
CA ARG A 315 -33.79 -9.65 -6.36
C ARG A 315 -35.23 -9.40 -6.03
N ALA A 316 -35.72 -8.17 -6.19
CA ALA A 316 -37.17 -7.88 -6.02
C ALA A 316 -38.03 -8.68 -6.98
N TYR A 317 -37.69 -8.64 -8.28
CA TYR A 317 -38.40 -9.40 -9.31
C TYR A 317 -38.36 -10.93 -9.07
N TRP A 318 -37.21 -11.46 -8.65
CA TRP A 318 -37.09 -12.88 -8.31
C TRP A 318 -37.97 -13.28 -7.11
N ASN A 319 -38.09 -12.41 -6.10
CA ASN A 319 -38.94 -12.65 -4.95
C ASN A 319 -40.45 -12.62 -5.39
N GLU A 320 -40.84 -11.70 -6.27
CA GLU A 320 -42.18 -11.65 -6.83
C GLU A 320 -42.57 -12.95 -7.55
N LEU A 321 -41.67 -13.48 -8.41
CA LEU A 321 -41.89 -14.78 -9.08
C LEU A 321 -42.05 -15.91 -8.08
N ARG A 322 -41.32 -15.91 -6.98
CA ARG A 322 -41.47 -16.94 -5.93
C ARG A 322 -42.78 -16.84 -5.19
N HIS A 323 -43.29 -15.66 -4.93
CA HIS A 323 -44.57 -15.44 -4.28
C HIS A 323 -45.78 -15.72 -5.22
N ALA A 324 -45.60 -15.50 -6.50
CA ALA A 324 -46.62 -15.80 -7.52
C ALA A 324 -46.79 -17.31 -7.81
N SER A 325 -46.11 -18.20 -7.05
CA SER A 325 -46.15 -19.65 -7.20
C SER A 325 -45.60 -20.19 -8.54
N ASP A 326 -44.98 -19.37 -9.37
CA ASP A 326 -44.28 -19.79 -10.59
C ASP A 326 -42.85 -20.21 -10.30
N GLN A 327 -42.72 -21.36 -9.67
CA GLN A 327 -41.42 -21.91 -9.28
C GLN A 327 -40.51 -22.18 -10.49
N GLN A 328 -41.06 -22.51 -11.66
CA GLN A 328 -40.25 -22.75 -12.85
C GLN A 328 -39.65 -21.44 -13.40
N ALA A 329 -40.41 -20.35 -13.45
CA ALA A 329 -39.90 -19.05 -13.84
C ALA A 329 -38.86 -18.55 -12.83
N ALA A 330 -39.14 -18.67 -11.54
CA ALA A 330 -38.18 -18.28 -10.48
C ALA A 330 -36.85 -19.07 -10.59
N LYS A 331 -36.89 -20.38 -10.85
CA LYS A 331 -35.69 -21.21 -11.05
C LYS A 331 -34.91 -20.80 -12.29
N ARG A 332 -35.59 -20.56 -13.43
CA ARG A 332 -34.96 -20.08 -14.67
C ARG A 332 -34.33 -18.69 -14.51
N PHE A 333 -34.94 -17.82 -13.72
CA PHE A 333 -34.47 -16.47 -13.48
C PHE A 333 -33.32 -16.40 -12.46
N LYS A 334 -33.20 -17.37 -11.54
CA LYS A 334 -32.16 -17.43 -10.51
C LYS A 334 -30.73 -17.30 -11.09
N ASP A 335 -30.49 -17.92 -12.25
CA ASP A 335 -29.17 -17.96 -12.89
C ASP A 335 -28.88 -16.73 -13.77
N SER A 336 -29.83 -15.78 -13.83
CA SER A 336 -29.69 -14.54 -14.62
C SER A 336 -28.69 -13.53 -14.04
N ARG A 337 -28.23 -13.70 -12.80
CA ARG A 337 -27.38 -12.73 -12.11
C ARG A 337 -26.17 -12.34 -12.93
N TRP A 338 -25.41 -13.33 -13.42
CA TRP A 338 -24.16 -13.06 -14.09
C TRP A 338 -24.31 -12.49 -15.50
N CYS A 339 -25.36 -12.80 -16.22
CA CYS A 339 -25.61 -12.19 -17.52
C CYS A 339 -26.04 -10.71 -17.41
N LEU A 340 -26.60 -10.31 -16.25
CA LEU A 340 -27.00 -8.94 -15.97
C LEU A 340 -25.83 -8.08 -15.43
N LEU A 341 -24.96 -8.65 -14.57
CA LEU A 341 -23.92 -7.89 -13.90
C LEU A 341 -22.60 -7.80 -14.68
N LYS A 342 -22.28 -8.81 -15.50
CA LYS A 342 -21.11 -8.77 -16.37
C LYS A 342 -21.26 -7.71 -17.46
N ALA A 343 -20.13 -7.26 -17.97
CA ALA A 343 -20.06 -6.47 -19.19
C ALA A 343 -20.45 -7.35 -20.41
N PRO A 344 -21.17 -6.83 -21.41
CA PRO A 344 -21.65 -7.60 -22.56
C PRO A 344 -20.56 -8.37 -23.29
N GLU A 345 -19.37 -7.80 -23.43
CA GLU A 345 -18.20 -8.38 -24.08
C GLU A 345 -17.61 -9.60 -23.34
N ASN A 346 -17.99 -9.81 -22.07
CA ASN A 346 -17.49 -10.88 -21.21
C ASN A 346 -18.55 -11.97 -20.96
N LEU A 347 -19.66 -11.97 -21.73
CA LEU A 347 -20.72 -12.96 -21.61
C LEU A 347 -20.34 -14.24 -22.36
N THR A 348 -20.68 -15.39 -21.78
CA THR A 348 -20.69 -16.66 -22.51
C THR A 348 -21.92 -16.74 -23.41
N ASP A 349 -21.92 -17.63 -24.41
CA ASP A 349 -23.06 -17.83 -25.32
C ASP A 349 -24.35 -18.13 -24.57
N GLN A 350 -24.29 -18.95 -23.51
CA GLN A 350 -25.43 -19.25 -22.66
C GLN A 350 -25.94 -18.00 -21.91
N GLN A 351 -25.03 -17.16 -21.43
CA GLN A 351 -25.37 -15.89 -20.76
C GLN A 351 -25.98 -14.90 -21.75
N THR A 352 -25.44 -14.83 -22.97
CA THR A 352 -25.96 -14.01 -24.05
C THR A 352 -27.40 -14.41 -24.44
N ALA A 353 -27.63 -15.72 -24.59
CA ALA A 353 -29.00 -16.24 -24.85
C ALA A 353 -29.97 -15.93 -23.69
N THR A 354 -29.49 -15.99 -22.44
CA THR A 354 -30.32 -15.63 -21.28
C THR A 354 -30.63 -14.14 -21.25
N LEU A 355 -29.67 -13.28 -21.55
CA LEU A 355 -29.87 -11.83 -21.65
C LEU A 355 -30.84 -11.46 -22.77
N ALA A 356 -30.77 -12.15 -23.92
CA ALA A 356 -31.68 -11.97 -25.03
C ALA A 356 -33.14 -12.31 -24.64
N ARG A 357 -33.34 -13.37 -23.85
CA ARG A 357 -34.68 -13.71 -23.29
C ARG A 357 -35.20 -12.62 -22.35
N ILE A 358 -34.35 -12.08 -21.48
CA ILE A 358 -34.73 -10.97 -20.58
C ILE A 358 -35.07 -9.73 -21.39
N LYS A 359 -34.33 -9.43 -22.45
CA LYS A 359 -34.60 -8.34 -23.39
C LYS A 359 -35.95 -8.51 -24.05
N ALA A 360 -36.25 -9.69 -24.57
CA ALA A 360 -37.54 -10.00 -25.21
C ALA A 360 -38.75 -9.88 -24.24
N ALA A 361 -38.57 -10.31 -22.98
CA ALA A 361 -39.58 -10.17 -21.94
C ALA A 361 -39.77 -8.71 -21.49
N GLY A 362 -38.78 -7.85 -21.67
CA GLY A 362 -38.84 -6.44 -21.28
C GLY A 362 -38.94 -6.23 -19.76
N GLY A 363 -39.83 -5.32 -19.35
CA GLY A 363 -40.11 -5.07 -17.94
C GLY A 363 -39.04 -4.32 -17.15
N GLU A 364 -39.10 -4.43 -15.82
CA GLU A 364 -38.28 -3.65 -14.92
C GLU A 364 -36.80 -4.08 -14.94
N VAL A 365 -36.55 -5.37 -15.06
CA VAL A 365 -35.20 -5.92 -15.10
C VAL A 365 -34.41 -5.45 -16.33
N TRP A 366 -35.09 -5.46 -17.50
CA TRP A 366 -34.46 -4.96 -18.73
C TRP A 366 -34.23 -3.45 -18.69
N ARG A 367 -35.19 -2.66 -18.15
CA ARG A 367 -34.97 -1.22 -17.92
C ARG A 367 -33.76 -0.97 -16.98
N ALA A 368 -33.68 -1.72 -15.89
CA ALA A 368 -32.57 -1.63 -14.96
C ALA A 368 -31.22 -1.96 -15.65
N TYR A 369 -31.16 -3.01 -16.46
CA TYR A 369 -30.01 -3.38 -17.25
C TYR A 369 -29.54 -2.27 -18.19
N THR A 370 -30.50 -1.69 -18.96
CA THR A 370 -30.20 -0.59 -19.90
C THR A 370 -29.70 0.68 -19.18
N LEU A 371 -30.17 0.94 -17.97
CA LEU A 371 -29.67 2.05 -17.14
C LEU A 371 -28.27 1.79 -16.62
N LYS A 372 -27.95 0.55 -16.19
CA LYS A 372 -26.60 0.16 -15.78
C LYS A 372 -25.60 0.31 -16.94
N GLU A 373 -25.97 -0.17 -18.15
CA GLU A 373 -25.11 0.01 -19.33
C GLU A 373 -24.95 1.50 -19.70
N ALA A 374 -25.99 2.31 -19.56
CA ALA A 374 -25.89 3.75 -19.78
C ALA A 374 -24.96 4.46 -18.78
N VAL A 375 -24.87 3.96 -17.53
CA VAL A 375 -23.86 4.44 -16.57
C VAL A 375 -22.45 4.04 -17.03
N ARG A 376 -22.26 2.80 -17.49
CA ARG A 376 -20.97 2.31 -17.96
C ARG A 376 -20.46 3.08 -19.19
N ALA A 377 -21.35 3.38 -20.12
CA ALA A 377 -21.04 4.10 -21.36
C ALA A 377 -20.43 5.50 -21.16
N ILE A 378 -20.68 6.15 -20.00
CA ILE A 378 -20.07 7.45 -19.69
C ILE A 378 -18.56 7.37 -19.55
N PHE A 379 -18.06 6.18 -19.16
CA PHE A 379 -16.64 5.93 -18.87
C PHE A 379 -15.91 5.21 -20.02
N GLU A 380 -16.55 5.14 -21.21
CA GLU A 380 -15.90 4.57 -22.40
C GLU A 380 -14.77 5.49 -22.89
N ALA A 381 -13.69 4.88 -23.33
CA ALA A 381 -12.55 5.61 -23.85
C ALA A 381 -12.90 6.36 -25.16
N GLY A 382 -12.31 7.54 -25.35
CA GLY A 382 -12.43 8.31 -26.59
C GLY A 382 -13.61 9.29 -26.66
N LEU A 383 -14.41 9.41 -25.59
CA LEU A 383 -15.45 10.45 -25.51
C LEU A 383 -14.82 11.81 -25.19
N SER A 384 -15.31 12.88 -25.86
CA SER A 384 -14.97 14.24 -25.48
C SER A 384 -15.63 14.61 -24.13
N LEU A 385 -15.10 15.59 -23.42
CA LEU A 385 -15.69 16.05 -22.17
C LEU A 385 -17.12 16.56 -22.37
N GLU A 386 -17.38 17.22 -23.50
CA GLU A 386 -18.70 17.72 -23.88
C GLU A 386 -19.71 16.57 -24.11
N ASP A 387 -19.26 15.49 -24.78
CA ASP A 387 -20.09 14.29 -24.96
C ASP A 387 -20.43 13.64 -23.63
N VAL A 388 -19.43 13.53 -22.74
CA VAL A 388 -19.62 12.99 -21.38
C VAL A 388 -20.62 13.83 -20.60
N GLU A 389 -20.53 15.16 -20.63
CA GLU A 389 -21.49 16.04 -19.95
C GLU A 389 -22.91 15.89 -20.51
N ALA A 390 -23.04 15.81 -21.84
CA ALA A 390 -24.31 15.58 -22.49
C ALA A 390 -24.93 14.21 -22.13
N LEU A 391 -24.11 13.16 -22.15
CA LEU A 391 -24.53 11.80 -21.74
C LEU A 391 -24.94 11.77 -20.27
N LEU A 392 -24.16 12.40 -19.39
CA LEU A 392 -24.44 12.48 -17.96
C LEU A 392 -25.76 13.22 -17.69
N LYS A 393 -26.02 14.32 -18.37
CA LYS A 393 -27.29 15.06 -18.27
C LYS A 393 -28.48 14.20 -18.69
N ARG A 394 -28.35 13.49 -19.82
CA ARG A 394 -29.38 12.55 -20.31
C ARG A 394 -29.60 11.40 -19.35
N LEU A 395 -28.50 10.82 -18.83
CA LEU A 395 -28.56 9.74 -17.84
C LEU A 395 -29.29 10.18 -16.58
N LEU A 396 -28.94 11.31 -15.97
CA LEU A 396 -29.59 11.81 -14.76
C LEU A 396 -31.11 11.99 -14.95
N SER A 397 -31.54 12.47 -16.13
CA SER A 397 -32.94 12.58 -16.48
C SER A 397 -33.63 11.20 -16.60
N ARG A 398 -32.98 10.21 -17.21
CA ARG A 398 -33.49 8.83 -17.31
C ARG A 398 -33.58 8.16 -15.94
N LEU A 399 -32.55 8.31 -15.08
CA LEU A 399 -32.53 7.75 -13.72
C LEU A 399 -33.69 8.32 -12.88
N ALA A 400 -33.89 9.63 -12.91
CA ALA A 400 -34.96 10.29 -12.15
C ALA A 400 -36.35 9.81 -12.57
N ARG A 401 -36.58 9.53 -13.86
CA ARG A 401 -37.87 9.11 -14.44
C ARG A 401 -38.02 7.58 -14.56
N SER A 402 -37.05 6.81 -14.09
CA SER A 402 -37.02 5.35 -14.28
C SER A 402 -38.12 4.59 -13.56
N ARG A 403 -38.75 5.16 -12.54
CA ARG A 403 -39.69 4.49 -11.62
C ARG A 403 -39.06 3.28 -10.89
N LEU A 404 -37.74 3.18 -10.87
CA LEU A 404 -36.97 2.15 -10.17
C LEU A 404 -36.24 2.81 -8.98
N ASN A 405 -36.75 2.63 -7.77
CA ASN A 405 -36.22 3.29 -6.55
C ASN A 405 -34.68 3.17 -6.39
N PRO A 406 -34.04 2.01 -6.63
CA PRO A 406 -32.57 1.91 -6.56
C PRO A 406 -31.89 2.85 -7.55
N PHE A 407 -32.40 2.99 -8.76
CA PHE A 407 -31.82 3.87 -9.78
C PHE A 407 -32.12 5.35 -9.55
N VAL A 408 -33.25 5.68 -8.95
CA VAL A 408 -33.54 7.07 -8.51
C VAL A 408 -32.57 7.49 -7.44
N ARG A 409 -32.26 6.61 -6.45
CA ARG A 409 -31.23 6.86 -5.44
C ARG A 409 -29.85 7.03 -6.07
N LEU A 410 -29.46 6.14 -6.99
CA LEU A 410 -28.23 6.25 -7.76
C LEU A 410 -28.12 7.60 -8.48
N GLY A 411 -29.18 8.06 -9.14
CA GLY A 411 -29.23 9.37 -9.81
C GLY A 411 -28.96 10.53 -8.87
N LYS A 412 -29.49 10.50 -7.64
CA LYS A 412 -29.23 11.51 -6.61
C LYS A 412 -27.74 11.48 -6.19
N THR A 413 -27.17 10.31 -6.03
CA THR A 413 -25.73 10.14 -5.68
C THR A 413 -24.83 10.66 -6.80
N ILE A 414 -25.05 10.25 -8.06
CA ILE A 414 -24.29 10.73 -9.21
C ILE A 414 -24.37 12.26 -9.33
N ARG A 415 -25.57 12.85 -9.14
CA ARG A 415 -25.75 14.31 -9.19
C ARG A 415 -24.93 15.02 -8.12
N ARG A 416 -24.87 14.49 -6.90
CA ARG A 416 -24.08 15.03 -5.79
C ARG A 416 -22.58 15.04 -6.09
N HIS A 417 -22.09 14.01 -6.77
CA HIS A 417 -20.68 13.81 -7.06
C HIS A 417 -20.29 14.16 -8.51
N ARG A 418 -21.16 14.89 -9.23
CA ARG A 418 -21.01 15.21 -10.65
C ARG A 418 -19.65 15.80 -10.97
N ASP A 419 -19.24 16.81 -10.23
CA ASP A 419 -18.01 17.55 -10.49
C ASP A 419 -16.77 16.68 -10.29
N GLY A 420 -16.75 15.82 -9.25
CA GLY A 420 -15.69 14.85 -9.02
C GLY A 420 -15.61 13.76 -10.10
N ILE A 421 -16.75 13.33 -10.64
CA ILE A 421 -16.81 12.38 -11.76
C ILE A 421 -16.22 13.02 -13.04
N LEU A 422 -16.61 14.24 -13.36
CA LEU A 422 -16.10 14.97 -14.52
C LEU A 422 -14.60 15.28 -14.37
N ALA A 423 -14.16 15.62 -13.15
CA ALA A 423 -12.74 15.84 -12.85
C ALA A 423 -11.91 14.57 -13.09
N ALA A 424 -12.39 13.40 -12.65
CA ALA A 424 -11.70 12.13 -12.88
C ALA A 424 -11.52 11.83 -14.37
N ILE A 425 -12.54 12.07 -15.18
CA ILE A 425 -12.51 11.88 -16.64
C ILE A 425 -11.53 12.88 -17.28
N ARG A 426 -11.62 14.16 -16.91
CA ARG A 426 -10.75 15.24 -17.44
C ARG A 426 -9.28 14.97 -17.17
N LEU A 427 -8.95 14.49 -15.97
CA LEU A 427 -7.56 14.22 -15.57
C LEU A 427 -7.06 12.86 -16.02
N GLY A 428 -7.91 12.04 -16.66
CA GLY A 428 -7.54 10.68 -17.06
C GLY A 428 -7.22 9.77 -15.87
N ILE A 429 -7.73 10.12 -14.68
CA ILE A 429 -7.62 9.30 -13.47
C ILE A 429 -8.62 8.16 -13.63
N ASN A 430 -8.21 7.17 -14.41
CA ASN A 430 -8.99 5.97 -14.61
C ASN A 430 -8.37 4.79 -13.85
N GLN A 431 -9.21 3.86 -13.59
CA GLN A 431 -9.10 2.79 -12.63
C GLN A 431 -8.36 1.56 -13.02
N GLY A 432 -8.13 1.28 -14.25
CA GLY A 432 -7.45 0.04 -14.63
C GLY A 432 -6.13 -0.16 -13.85
N ARG A 433 -5.58 0.94 -13.39
CA ARG A 433 -4.32 0.97 -12.61
C ARG A 433 -4.56 0.70 -11.13
N THR A 434 -5.53 1.38 -10.53
CA THR A 434 -5.90 1.19 -9.12
C THR A 434 -6.59 -0.15 -8.92
N GLU A 435 -7.45 -0.58 -9.85
CA GLU A 435 -8.10 -1.89 -9.80
C GLU A 435 -7.10 -3.04 -9.88
N ALA A 436 -6.08 -2.94 -10.75
CA ALA A 436 -5.01 -3.94 -10.80
C ALA A 436 -4.28 -4.04 -9.45
N LEU A 437 -4.05 -2.91 -8.79
CA LEU A 437 -3.43 -2.86 -7.48
C LEU A 437 -4.35 -3.44 -6.40
N ASN A 438 -5.62 -3.05 -6.39
CA ASN A 438 -6.63 -3.58 -5.48
C ASN A 438 -6.83 -5.09 -5.66
N ASN A 439 -6.78 -5.58 -6.89
CA ASN A 439 -6.82 -7.02 -7.16
C ASN A 439 -5.59 -7.75 -6.62
N LYS A 440 -4.39 -7.14 -6.72
CA LYS A 440 -3.19 -7.65 -6.05
C LYS A 440 -3.36 -7.70 -4.54
N VAL A 441 -3.83 -6.62 -3.92
CA VAL A 441 -4.08 -6.56 -2.46
C VAL A 441 -5.10 -7.62 -2.03
N ARG A 442 -6.21 -7.75 -2.77
CA ARG A 442 -7.21 -8.81 -2.52
C ARG A 442 -6.64 -10.22 -2.68
N LEU A 443 -5.76 -10.44 -3.66
CA LEU A 443 -5.08 -11.71 -3.85
C LEU A 443 -4.15 -12.04 -2.68
N ILE A 444 -3.39 -11.06 -2.21
CA ILE A 444 -2.51 -11.19 -1.04
C ILE A 444 -3.33 -11.57 0.20
N THR A 445 -4.43 -10.86 0.46
CA THR A 445 -5.30 -11.14 1.61
C THR A 445 -5.93 -12.53 1.54
N ARG A 446 -6.31 -12.99 0.35
CA ARG A 446 -6.84 -14.35 0.14
C ARG A 446 -5.79 -15.43 0.34
N ARG A 447 -4.59 -15.27 -0.25
CA ARG A 447 -3.46 -16.22 -0.10
C ARG A 447 -2.99 -16.35 1.34
N ALA A 448 -3.12 -15.26 2.08
CA ALA A 448 -2.74 -15.25 3.48
C ALA A 448 -3.68 -16.05 4.39
N TYR A 449 -4.85 -16.50 3.94
CA TYR A 449 -5.87 -17.16 4.77
C TYR A 449 -6.20 -16.41 6.08
N GLY A 450 -6.07 -15.10 6.05
CA GLY A 450 -6.23 -14.18 7.19
C GLY A 450 -4.90 -13.73 7.80
N PHE A 451 -4.96 -12.62 8.50
CA PHE A 451 -3.84 -12.03 9.23
C PHE A 451 -4.19 -11.96 10.72
N HIS A 452 -3.19 -12.03 11.60
CA HIS A 452 -3.41 -11.84 13.03
C HIS A 452 -3.39 -10.36 13.43
N SER A 453 -2.75 -9.51 12.64
CA SER A 453 -2.73 -8.06 12.89
C SER A 453 -2.83 -7.28 11.59
N ALA A 454 -3.33 -6.05 11.69
CA ALA A 454 -3.38 -5.10 10.58
C ALA A 454 -1.97 -4.75 10.10
N GLN A 455 -1.02 -4.63 11.02
CA GLN A 455 0.38 -4.33 10.71
C GLN A 455 1.02 -5.42 9.84
N ALA A 456 0.73 -6.71 10.11
CA ALA A 456 1.22 -7.82 9.30
C ALA A 456 0.59 -7.80 7.89
N ALA A 457 -0.69 -7.44 7.79
CA ALA A 457 -1.38 -7.28 6.51
C ALA A 457 -0.79 -6.11 5.72
N LEU A 458 -0.63 -4.96 6.34
CA LEU A 458 -0.07 -3.74 5.73
C LEU A 458 1.37 -3.96 5.28
N ALA A 459 2.22 -4.57 6.12
CA ALA A 459 3.60 -4.87 5.76
C ALA A 459 3.68 -5.75 4.50
N LEU A 460 2.81 -6.76 4.38
CA LEU A 460 2.79 -7.60 3.18
C LEU A 460 2.24 -6.86 1.96
N VAL A 461 1.28 -5.96 2.13
CA VAL A 461 0.77 -5.08 1.05
C VAL A 461 1.88 -4.16 0.56
N LEU A 462 2.58 -3.45 1.45
CA LEU A 462 3.69 -2.57 1.11
C LEU A 462 4.85 -3.33 0.46
N LEU A 463 5.17 -4.52 0.97
CA LEU A 463 6.20 -5.39 0.40
C LEU A 463 5.90 -5.82 -1.04
N THR A 464 4.61 -5.99 -1.38
CA THR A 464 4.19 -6.52 -2.68
C THR A 464 3.76 -5.45 -3.67
N CYS A 465 3.21 -4.36 -3.17
CA CYS A 465 2.58 -3.28 -3.94
C CYS A 465 3.21 -1.91 -3.70
N GLY A 466 4.12 -1.80 -2.73
CA GLY A 466 4.82 -0.56 -2.39
C GLY A 466 6.16 -0.40 -3.11
N PRO A 467 6.88 0.69 -2.80
CA PRO A 467 8.18 1.00 -3.39
C PRO A 467 9.33 0.20 -2.71
N ILE A 468 9.16 -1.12 -2.61
CA ILE A 468 10.16 -2.02 -2.04
C ILE A 468 10.67 -2.96 -3.11
N THR A 469 11.98 -2.91 -3.36
CA THR A 469 12.66 -3.87 -4.22
C THR A 469 13.39 -4.90 -3.36
N LEU A 470 12.85 -6.11 -3.30
CA LEU A 470 13.49 -7.21 -2.60
C LEU A 470 14.51 -7.89 -3.50
N HIS A 471 15.73 -7.93 -3.03
CA HIS A 471 16.80 -8.70 -3.66
C HIS A 471 17.00 -10.03 -2.96
N LEU A 472 17.10 -11.10 -3.74
CA LEU A 472 17.49 -12.40 -3.22
C LEU A 472 18.98 -12.40 -2.85
N PRO A 473 19.43 -13.25 -1.91
CA PRO A 473 20.81 -13.26 -1.45
C PRO A 473 21.86 -13.34 -2.56
N HIS A 474 21.60 -14.13 -3.61
CA HIS A 474 22.51 -14.25 -4.75
C HIS A 474 22.57 -12.96 -5.61
N GLU A 475 21.47 -12.23 -5.72
CA GLU A 475 21.41 -10.94 -6.44
C GLU A 475 22.18 -9.86 -5.67
N LEU A 476 22.04 -9.80 -4.35
CA LEU A 476 22.79 -8.89 -3.49
C LEU A 476 24.31 -9.12 -3.62
N HIS A 477 24.72 -10.39 -3.69
CA HIS A 477 26.13 -10.75 -3.90
C HIS A 477 26.64 -10.33 -5.28
N ALA A 478 25.82 -10.44 -6.33
CA ALA A 478 26.17 -10.01 -7.68
C ALA A 478 26.33 -8.49 -7.79
N LEU A 479 25.51 -7.73 -7.05
CA LEU A 479 25.54 -6.26 -7.01
C LEU A 479 26.66 -5.68 -6.14
N GLY A 480 27.45 -6.53 -5.45
CA GLY A 480 28.48 -6.07 -4.50
C GLY A 480 27.91 -5.36 -3.27
N ILE A 481 26.61 -5.47 -3.03
CA ILE A 481 25.90 -4.85 -1.90
C ILE A 481 26.03 -5.70 -0.62
N THR A 482 26.73 -6.81 -0.68
CA THR A 482 26.98 -7.72 0.46
C THR A 482 28.37 -7.60 1.04
#